data_e5e507ab5ab6ae442aed749d2b33278a
#
_entry.id   e5e507ab5ab6ae442aed749d2b33278a
#
_cell.length_a   1.000
_cell.length_b   1.000
_cell.length_c   1.000
_cell.angle_alpha   90.00
_cell.angle_beta   90.00
_cell.angle_gamma   90.00
#
_symmetry.space_group_name_H-M   'P 1'
#
loop_
_entity.id
_entity.type
_entity.pdbx_description
1 polymer ?
#
loop_
_entity_poly.entity_id
_entity_poly.type
_entity_poly.pdbx_seq_one_letter_code
_entity_poly.pdbx_strand_id
1 'polypeptide(L)'
;FAQQWNYEYGKRYGSPEFSVKYPDSLGHDPVSVRSVQLLENKKSIFVEMPDLKPVMQLYLRMKLKDMDGVDFAADLFASPMYPHPPYSAAGLVSVSPKGDIGQLRTENTKPKKQADWSGKITEGAREIVIKTISGLKYDKTLIEAKAGEALVLKMVNVDAMPHNLVIVKPGAVQTVGNASFKMLNDPKAGEKSYVPDLTEVLHFIPVIDPEKQHSLHFTAPKQAGEYPYICTFPGHWMAMQGVLRVK
;
A
#
# COMPACT_ATOMS: atom_id res chain seq x y z
N PHE A 1 -1.44 0.47 -25.82
CA PHE A 1 -1.59 1.76 -25.19
C PHE A 1 -1.69 1.57 -23.68
N ALA A 2 -0.91 2.33 -22.92
CA ALA A 2 -0.96 2.32 -21.47
C ALA A 2 -0.95 3.74 -20.90
N GLN A 3 -1.64 3.95 -19.81
CA GLN A 3 -1.64 5.19 -19.03
C GLN A 3 -1.84 4.92 -17.55
N GLN A 4 -1.39 5.87 -16.71
CA GLN A 4 -1.43 5.75 -15.26
C GLN A 4 -1.89 7.05 -14.61
N TRP A 5 -2.54 6.95 -13.45
CA TRP A 5 -2.98 8.12 -12.66
C TRP A 5 -3.22 7.75 -11.20
N ASN A 6 -3.30 8.77 -10.36
CA ASN A 6 -3.73 8.63 -8.97
C ASN A 6 -5.10 9.28 -8.77
N TYR A 7 -5.78 8.90 -7.69
CA TYR A 7 -7.02 9.55 -7.27
C TYR A 7 -6.79 10.42 -6.04
N GLU A 8 -7.54 11.50 -5.94
CA GLU A 8 -7.74 12.17 -4.68
C GLU A 8 -9.17 11.92 -4.20
N TYR A 9 -9.29 11.19 -3.09
CA TYR A 9 -10.60 10.86 -2.55
C TYR A 9 -11.25 12.05 -1.89
N GLY A 10 -12.45 12.39 -2.34
CA GLY A 10 -13.28 13.45 -1.79
C GLY A 10 -14.63 12.94 -1.31
N LYS A 11 -15.40 13.83 -0.62
CA LYS A 11 -16.77 13.54 -0.18
C LYS A 11 -17.78 13.44 -1.35
N ARG A 12 -17.41 13.88 -2.54
CA ARG A 12 -18.29 13.87 -3.72
C ARG A 12 -18.10 12.55 -4.48
N TYR A 13 -19.16 12.10 -5.10
CA TYR A 13 -19.10 10.98 -6.04
C TYR A 13 -18.18 11.34 -7.22
N GLY A 14 -17.30 10.41 -7.57
CA GLY A 14 -16.27 10.63 -8.59
C GLY A 14 -15.03 11.29 -7.99
N SER A 15 -14.00 10.47 -7.75
CA SER A 15 -12.70 10.99 -7.30
C SER A 15 -11.97 11.65 -8.47
N PRO A 16 -11.45 12.88 -8.33
CA PRO A 16 -10.64 13.48 -9.37
C PRO A 16 -9.37 12.68 -9.62
N GLU A 17 -8.97 12.59 -10.88
CA GLU A 17 -7.85 11.81 -11.36
C GLU A 17 -6.67 12.73 -11.65
N PHE A 18 -5.52 12.43 -11.05
CA PHE A 18 -4.33 13.27 -11.10
C PHE A 18 -3.17 12.58 -11.78
N SER A 19 -2.38 13.35 -12.50
CA SER A 19 -1.11 12.92 -13.08
C SER A 19 -0.16 12.40 -11.99
N VAL A 20 0.51 11.29 -12.26
CA VAL A 20 1.58 10.75 -11.41
C VAL A 20 2.85 11.59 -11.53
N LYS A 21 3.08 12.16 -12.71
CA LYS A 21 4.24 13.01 -13.01
C LYS A 21 4.09 14.42 -12.43
N TYR A 22 2.85 14.95 -12.46
CA TYR A 22 2.49 16.28 -11.96
C TYR A 22 1.32 16.16 -10.97
N PRO A 23 1.59 15.83 -9.69
CA PRO A 23 0.55 15.45 -8.72
C PRO A 23 -0.54 16.49 -8.46
N ASP A 24 -0.29 17.75 -8.74
CA ASP A 24 -1.26 18.84 -8.57
C ASP A 24 -2.10 19.11 -9.85
N SER A 25 -1.86 18.34 -10.92
CA SER A 25 -2.54 18.50 -12.20
C SER A 25 -3.48 17.32 -12.47
N LEU A 26 -4.71 17.63 -12.88
CA LEU A 26 -5.66 16.63 -13.37
C LEU A 26 -5.13 15.99 -14.66
N GLY A 27 -5.38 14.69 -14.79
CA GLY A 27 -5.08 13.95 -16.01
C GLY A 27 -4.32 12.65 -15.78
N HIS A 28 -4.04 11.98 -16.89
CA HIS A 28 -3.35 10.70 -16.92
C HIS A 28 -2.00 10.84 -17.62
N ASP A 29 -1.01 10.12 -17.13
CA ASP A 29 0.30 10.06 -17.78
C ASP A 29 0.38 8.85 -18.70
N PRO A 30 0.88 9.00 -19.93
CA PRO A 30 1.19 7.86 -20.78
C PRO A 30 2.31 7.03 -20.16
N VAL A 31 2.21 5.72 -20.32
CA VAL A 31 3.23 4.73 -19.93
C VAL A 31 3.79 4.11 -21.18
N SER A 32 5.12 4.16 -21.34
CA SER A 32 5.79 3.56 -22.48
C SER A 32 5.71 2.03 -22.41
N VAL A 33 5.28 1.40 -23.48
CA VAL A 33 5.36 -0.07 -23.66
C VAL A 33 6.59 -0.34 -24.51
N ARG A 34 7.65 -0.91 -23.90
CA ARG A 34 8.91 -1.19 -24.57
C ARG A 34 8.87 -2.47 -25.38
N SER A 35 8.26 -3.52 -24.83
CA SER A 35 8.11 -4.80 -25.51
C SER A 35 6.84 -5.51 -25.08
N VAL A 36 6.36 -6.38 -25.96
CA VAL A 36 5.24 -7.29 -25.71
C VAL A 36 5.63 -8.66 -26.25
N GLN A 37 5.54 -9.69 -25.42
CA GLN A 37 5.92 -11.05 -25.80
C GLN A 37 4.83 -12.03 -25.37
N LEU A 38 4.40 -12.89 -26.30
CA LEU A 38 3.56 -14.04 -25.97
C LEU A 38 4.44 -15.13 -25.36
N LEU A 39 4.09 -15.61 -24.17
CA LEU A 39 4.85 -16.65 -23.50
C LEU A 39 4.62 -18.04 -24.14
N GLU A 40 5.52 -18.98 -23.85
CA GLU A 40 5.48 -20.35 -24.42
C GLU A 40 4.17 -21.07 -24.16
N ASN A 41 3.49 -20.79 -23.04
CA ASN A 41 2.18 -21.35 -22.71
C ASN A 41 1.05 -20.86 -23.63
N LYS A 42 1.33 -19.90 -24.52
CA LYS A 42 0.36 -19.26 -25.45
C LYS A 42 -0.91 -18.69 -24.81
N LYS A 43 -0.90 -18.52 -23.49
CA LYS A 43 -2.01 -17.99 -22.67
C LYS A 43 -1.64 -16.75 -21.88
N SER A 44 -0.36 -16.41 -21.83
CA SER A 44 0.16 -15.28 -21.06
C SER A 44 0.97 -14.36 -21.96
N ILE A 45 0.82 -13.07 -21.73
CA ILE A 45 1.55 -12.01 -22.43
C ILE A 45 2.43 -11.30 -21.41
N PHE A 46 3.72 -11.19 -21.70
CA PHE A 46 4.62 -10.35 -20.95
C PHE A 46 4.67 -8.97 -21.59
N VAL A 47 4.40 -7.94 -20.79
CA VAL A 47 4.43 -6.54 -21.23
C VAL A 47 5.46 -5.78 -20.41
N GLU A 48 6.41 -5.16 -21.09
CA GLU A 48 7.48 -4.42 -20.44
C GLU A 48 7.20 -2.92 -20.49
N MET A 49 7.03 -2.34 -19.30
CA MET A 49 6.67 -0.92 -19.09
C MET A 49 7.69 -0.26 -18.16
N PRO A 50 8.84 0.24 -18.68
CA PRO A 50 9.95 0.75 -17.85
C PRO A 50 9.60 2.01 -17.06
N ASP A 51 8.64 2.80 -17.53
CA ASP A 51 8.23 4.05 -16.89
C ASP A 51 7.08 3.86 -15.87
N LEU A 52 6.64 2.61 -15.65
CA LEU A 52 5.60 2.32 -14.68
C LEU A 52 6.09 2.63 -13.26
N LYS A 53 5.33 3.42 -12.56
CA LYS A 53 5.55 3.76 -11.15
C LYS A 53 4.51 3.07 -10.27
N PRO A 54 4.77 2.98 -8.94
CA PRO A 54 3.71 2.67 -7.99
C PRO A 54 2.56 3.67 -8.18
N VAL A 55 1.36 3.17 -8.48
CA VAL A 55 0.24 4.01 -8.91
C VAL A 55 -1.10 3.38 -8.52
N MET A 56 -2.08 4.23 -8.26
CA MET A 56 -3.41 3.78 -7.87
C MET A 56 -4.17 3.15 -9.02
N GLN A 57 -3.93 3.61 -10.25
CA GLN A 57 -4.56 3.06 -11.43
C GLN A 57 -3.61 3.03 -12.63
N LEU A 58 -3.50 1.85 -13.21
CA LEU A 58 -2.94 1.59 -14.53
C LEU A 58 -4.08 1.14 -15.45
N TYR A 59 -4.15 1.72 -16.61
CA TYR A 59 -5.00 1.26 -17.70
C TYR A 59 -4.14 0.78 -18.85
N LEU A 60 -4.38 -0.43 -19.32
CA LEU A 60 -3.70 -1.03 -20.47
C LEU A 60 -4.74 -1.50 -21.47
N ARG A 61 -4.71 -0.92 -22.66
CA ARG A 61 -5.51 -1.37 -23.80
C ARG A 61 -4.67 -2.15 -24.77
N MET A 62 -5.10 -3.37 -25.05
CA MET A 62 -4.43 -4.31 -25.93
C MET A 62 -5.27 -4.54 -27.19
N LYS A 63 -4.61 -4.58 -28.35
CA LYS A 63 -5.19 -5.09 -29.59
C LYS A 63 -4.56 -6.45 -29.83
N LEU A 64 -5.38 -7.47 -29.82
CA LEU A 64 -4.95 -8.85 -29.85
C LEU A 64 -5.59 -9.57 -31.04
N LYS A 65 -5.01 -10.70 -31.43
CA LYS A 65 -5.61 -11.66 -32.34
C LYS A 65 -5.77 -13.00 -31.63
N ASP A 66 -6.90 -13.62 -31.81
CA ASP A 66 -7.08 -14.99 -31.34
C ASP A 66 -6.40 -16.02 -32.26
N MET A 67 -6.52 -17.29 -31.94
CA MET A 67 -5.88 -18.37 -32.71
C MET A 67 -6.47 -18.52 -34.12
N ASP A 68 -7.68 -18.03 -34.35
CA ASP A 68 -8.36 -18.05 -35.64
C ASP A 68 -8.08 -16.79 -36.48
N GLY A 69 -7.25 -15.88 -35.93
CA GLY A 69 -6.81 -14.63 -36.57
C GLY A 69 -7.82 -13.49 -36.44
N VAL A 70 -8.86 -13.63 -35.60
CA VAL A 70 -9.85 -12.59 -35.38
C VAL A 70 -9.31 -11.52 -34.44
N ASP A 71 -9.39 -10.26 -34.85
CA ASP A 71 -8.97 -9.11 -34.05
C ASP A 71 -9.96 -8.84 -32.90
N PHE A 72 -9.45 -8.63 -31.71
CA PHE A 72 -10.23 -8.17 -30.56
C PHE A 72 -9.43 -7.18 -29.68
N ALA A 73 -10.14 -6.38 -28.92
CA ALA A 73 -9.53 -5.50 -27.94
C ALA A 73 -9.80 -6.01 -26.52
N ALA A 74 -8.81 -5.89 -25.66
CA ALA A 74 -8.93 -6.17 -24.23
C ALA A 74 -8.44 -4.98 -23.42
N ASP A 75 -9.20 -4.62 -22.39
CA ASP A 75 -8.89 -3.56 -21.46
C ASP A 75 -8.55 -4.17 -20.10
N LEU A 76 -7.41 -3.78 -19.54
CA LEU A 76 -6.96 -4.17 -18.21
C LEU A 76 -6.85 -2.93 -17.34
N PHE A 77 -7.50 -2.96 -16.19
CA PHE A 77 -7.31 -1.99 -15.11
C PHE A 77 -6.61 -2.69 -13.94
N ALA A 78 -5.55 -2.09 -13.44
CA ALA A 78 -4.76 -2.63 -12.34
C ALA A 78 -4.29 -1.51 -11.41
N SER A 79 -3.98 -1.87 -10.17
CA SER A 79 -3.38 -0.96 -9.18
C SER A 79 -1.99 -1.46 -8.80
N PRO A 80 -0.96 -1.22 -9.64
CA PRO A 80 0.41 -1.69 -9.39
C PRO A 80 1.07 -0.83 -8.31
N MET A 81 0.65 -1.03 -7.06
CA MET A 81 1.17 -0.29 -5.91
C MET A 81 2.56 -0.76 -5.47
N TYR A 82 2.92 -1.99 -5.84
CA TYR A 82 4.20 -2.62 -5.55
C TYR A 82 4.77 -3.24 -6.82
N PRO A 83 5.69 -2.56 -7.50
CA PRO A 83 6.51 -3.24 -8.49
C PRO A 83 7.42 -4.23 -7.76
N HIS A 84 7.19 -5.51 -7.98
CA HIS A 84 8.14 -6.56 -7.65
C HIS A 84 9.42 -6.42 -8.50
N PRO A 85 10.55 -7.02 -8.09
CA PRO A 85 11.70 -7.15 -8.96
C PRO A 85 11.27 -7.66 -10.33
N PRO A 86 11.94 -7.24 -11.44
CA PRO A 86 11.58 -7.65 -12.77
C PRO A 86 11.43 -9.17 -12.86
N TYR A 87 10.32 -9.61 -13.44
CA TYR A 87 10.09 -11.03 -13.67
C TYR A 87 11.21 -11.57 -14.55
N SER A 88 11.92 -12.57 -14.06
CA SER A 88 12.95 -13.29 -14.79
C SER A 88 12.46 -14.70 -15.08
N ALA A 89 12.12 -14.98 -16.32
CA ALA A 89 11.83 -16.34 -16.80
C ALA A 89 12.82 -16.70 -17.90
N ALA A 90 13.12 -17.98 -18.06
CA ALA A 90 13.96 -18.47 -19.14
C ALA A 90 13.41 -18.01 -20.50
N GLY A 91 14.24 -17.34 -21.30
CA GLY A 91 13.85 -16.79 -22.59
C GLY A 91 13.33 -15.34 -22.60
N LEU A 92 13.10 -14.73 -21.45
CA LEU A 92 12.79 -13.30 -21.36
C LEU A 92 14.09 -12.53 -21.16
N VAL A 93 14.57 -11.89 -22.22
CA VAL A 93 15.70 -10.99 -22.11
C VAL A 93 15.18 -9.64 -21.66
N SER A 94 15.38 -9.31 -20.39
CA SER A 94 15.24 -7.95 -19.92
C SER A 94 16.32 -7.11 -20.58
N VAL A 95 15.95 -6.37 -21.62
CA VAL A 95 16.85 -5.37 -22.19
C VAL A 95 16.86 -4.19 -21.24
N SER A 96 17.91 -4.07 -20.44
CA SER A 96 18.13 -2.87 -19.65
C SER A 96 18.12 -1.65 -20.57
N PRO A 97 17.32 -0.61 -20.29
CA PRO A 97 17.38 0.62 -21.07
C PRO A 97 18.78 1.19 -20.96
N LYS A 98 19.33 1.66 -22.06
CA LYS A 98 20.45 2.58 -22.07
C LYS A 98 19.92 3.94 -21.59
N GLY A 99 19.99 4.19 -20.31
CA GLY A 99 19.52 5.40 -19.65
C GLY A 99 19.12 5.02 -18.25
N ASP A 100 19.57 5.80 -17.30
CA ASP A 100 19.40 5.62 -15.88
C ASP A 100 17.90 5.48 -15.51
N ILE A 101 17.38 4.27 -15.64
CA ILE A 101 16.23 3.90 -14.85
C ILE A 101 16.83 3.86 -13.46
N GLY A 102 16.47 4.82 -12.63
CA GLY A 102 16.90 4.85 -11.25
C GLY A 102 16.88 3.41 -10.74
N GLN A 103 18.05 2.85 -10.56
CA GLN A 103 18.20 1.49 -10.09
C GLN A 103 17.25 1.36 -8.92
N LEU A 104 16.19 0.57 -9.08
CA LEU A 104 15.63 -0.13 -7.95
C LEU A 104 16.82 -0.95 -7.43
N ARG A 105 17.60 -0.31 -6.57
CA ARG A 105 18.74 -0.91 -5.92
C ARG A 105 18.20 -2.08 -5.12
N THR A 106 18.32 -3.26 -5.68
CA THR A 106 18.62 -4.42 -4.87
C THR A 106 20.05 -4.26 -4.35
N GLU A 107 20.30 -3.19 -3.62
CA GLU A 107 21.43 -3.22 -2.72
C GLU A 107 21.08 -4.32 -1.72
N ASN A 108 21.90 -5.35 -1.74
CA ASN A 108 22.16 -6.23 -0.63
C ASN A 108 22.69 -5.36 0.54
N THR A 109 21.86 -4.44 0.98
CA THR A 109 22.06 -3.76 2.24
C THR A 109 21.78 -4.82 3.29
N LYS A 110 22.86 -5.27 3.96
CA LYS A 110 22.73 -5.87 5.30
C LYS A 110 21.54 -5.19 5.97
N PRO A 111 20.58 -5.95 6.51
CA PRO A 111 19.38 -5.35 7.07
C PRO A 111 19.82 -4.25 8.02
N LYS A 112 19.58 -2.99 7.65
CA LYS A 112 19.68 -1.88 8.59
C LYS A 112 18.80 -2.33 9.74
N LYS A 113 19.34 -2.32 10.97
CA LYS A 113 18.57 -2.61 12.18
C LYS A 113 17.22 -1.91 12.01
N GLN A 114 16.19 -2.72 11.78
CA GLN A 114 14.83 -2.23 11.63
C GLN A 114 14.55 -1.43 12.89
N ALA A 115 14.08 -0.20 12.76
CA ALA A 115 13.73 0.59 13.93
C ALA A 115 12.79 -0.25 14.79
N ASP A 116 13.06 -0.35 16.08
CA ASP A 116 12.20 -1.10 16.99
C ASP A 116 10.92 -0.29 17.24
N TRP A 117 9.90 -0.60 16.46
CA TRP A 117 8.57 0.02 16.55
C TRP A 117 7.64 -0.72 17.51
N SER A 118 8.16 -1.73 18.25
CA SER A 118 7.34 -2.51 19.18
C SER A 118 6.85 -1.71 20.38
N GLY A 119 7.43 -0.53 20.60
CA GLY A 119 7.13 0.31 21.75
C GLY A 119 7.77 -0.19 23.04
N LYS A 120 7.54 0.54 24.14
CA LYS A 120 8.12 0.22 25.44
C LYS A 120 7.30 -0.88 26.12
N ILE A 121 7.96 -2.00 26.46
CA ILE A 121 7.32 -3.11 27.15
C ILE A 121 6.87 -2.63 28.55
N THR A 122 5.59 -2.83 28.84
CA THR A 122 4.99 -2.56 30.16
C THR A 122 4.51 -3.88 30.75
N GLU A 123 5.04 -4.22 31.91
CA GLU A 123 4.61 -5.43 32.63
C GLU A 123 3.13 -5.36 33.01
N GLY A 124 2.39 -6.45 32.82
CA GLY A 124 0.94 -6.48 33.10
C GLY A 124 0.05 -5.81 32.05
N ALA A 125 0.59 -5.41 30.90
CA ALA A 125 -0.23 -4.85 29.82
C ALA A 125 -1.22 -5.87 29.26
N ARG A 126 -2.45 -5.42 28.99
CA ARG A 126 -3.50 -6.28 28.39
C ARG A 126 -3.23 -6.49 26.91
N GLU A 127 -3.14 -7.78 26.53
CA GLU A 127 -2.98 -8.13 25.11
C GLU A 127 -4.31 -8.12 24.36
N ILE A 128 -4.29 -7.55 23.16
CA ILE A 128 -5.39 -7.55 22.20
C ILE A 128 -4.85 -8.06 20.87
N VAL A 129 -5.38 -9.19 20.42
CA VAL A 129 -5.04 -9.73 19.10
C VAL A 129 -6.02 -9.20 18.07
N ILE A 130 -5.51 -8.64 16.99
CA ILE A 130 -6.26 -8.21 15.80
C ILE A 130 -5.73 -8.93 14.57
N LYS A 131 -6.61 -9.39 13.70
CA LYS A 131 -6.25 -10.06 12.46
C LYS A 131 -6.66 -9.21 11.27
N THR A 132 -5.84 -9.21 10.23
CA THR A 132 -6.29 -8.75 8.92
C THR A 132 -7.10 -9.88 8.28
N ILE A 133 -8.16 -9.53 7.58
CA ILE A 133 -9.00 -10.51 6.89
C ILE A 133 -9.27 -10.03 5.47
N SER A 134 -9.60 -10.96 4.58
CA SER A 134 -9.89 -10.67 3.18
C SER A 134 -10.92 -9.57 3.01
N GLY A 135 -10.74 -8.73 1.98
CA GLY A 135 -11.62 -7.60 1.69
C GLY A 135 -11.24 -6.30 2.41
N LEU A 136 -9.94 -6.10 2.69
CA LEU A 136 -9.39 -4.89 3.31
C LEU A 136 -10.05 -4.57 4.65
N LYS A 137 -10.02 -5.52 5.59
CA LYS A 137 -10.69 -5.39 6.89
C LYS A 137 -9.80 -5.90 8.03
N TYR A 138 -10.02 -5.35 9.20
CA TYR A 138 -9.64 -5.95 10.46
C TYR A 138 -10.78 -6.82 11.00
N ASP A 139 -10.47 -7.94 11.63
CA ASP A 139 -11.45 -8.80 12.31
C ASP A 139 -12.14 -8.09 13.49
N LYS A 140 -11.46 -7.11 14.07
CA LYS A 140 -11.99 -6.22 15.11
C LYS A 140 -12.06 -4.81 14.57
N THR A 141 -13.23 -4.24 14.54
CA THR A 141 -13.47 -2.83 14.16
C THR A 141 -13.70 -1.93 15.37
N LEU A 142 -13.83 -2.50 16.56
CA LEU A 142 -13.93 -1.80 17.83
C LEU A 142 -13.05 -2.46 18.89
N ILE A 143 -12.19 -1.66 19.49
CA ILE A 143 -11.37 -2.02 20.65
C ILE A 143 -11.77 -1.06 21.78
N GLU A 144 -12.05 -1.58 22.97
CA GLU A 144 -12.31 -0.75 24.15
C GLU A 144 -11.11 -0.78 25.10
N ALA A 145 -10.79 0.37 25.66
CA ALA A 145 -9.71 0.54 26.63
C ALA A 145 -10.06 1.58 27.70
N LYS A 146 -9.42 1.48 28.87
CA LYS A 146 -9.49 2.53 29.89
C LYS A 146 -8.46 3.63 29.59
N ALA A 147 -8.77 4.85 30.00
CA ALA A 147 -7.81 5.95 29.89
C ALA A 147 -6.50 5.61 30.61
N GLY A 148 -5.37 5.74 29.90
CA GLY A 148 -4.05 5.41 30.42
C GLY A 148 -3.76 3.92 30.60
N GLU A 149 -4.58 3.02 30.08
CA GLU A 149 -4.35 1.58 30.15
C GLU A 149 -3.13 1.17 29.32
N ALA A 150 -2.28 0.32 29.91
CA ALA A 150 -1.17 -0.28 29.18
C ALA A 150 -1.67 -1.44 28.32
N LEU A 151 -1.37 -1.39 27.02
CA LEU A 151 -1.85 -2.32 26.02
C LEU A 151 -0.73 -2.93 25.19
N VAL A 152 -0.93 -4.17 24.79
CA VAL A 152 -0.17 -4.83 23.72
C VAL A 152 -1.15 -5.13 22.59
N LEU A 153 -1.00 -4.43 21.47
CA LEU A 153 -1.78 -4.71 20.28
C LEU A 153 -0.97 -5.62 19.34
N LYS A 154 -1.38 -6.88 19.28
CA LYS A 154 -0.75 -7.88 18.42
C LYS A 154 -1.53 -8.01 17.12
N MET A 155 -0.95 -7.57 16.02
CA MET A 155 -1.54 -7.73 14.70
C MET A 155 -0.97 -8.97 14.02
N VAL A 156 -1.87 -9.81 13.51
CA VAL A 156 -1.54 -11.02 12.75
C VAL A 156 -2.08 -10.84 11.32
N ASN A 157 -1.21 -10.86 10.34
CA ASN A 157 -1.62 -10.76 8.95
C ASN A 157 -1.95 -12.14 8.39
N VAL A 158 -3.25 -12.44 8.26
CA VAL A 158 -3.74 -13.69 7.63
C VAL A 158 -4.27 -13.46 6.22
N ASP A 159 -4.17 -12.23 5.70
CA ASP A 159 -4.51 -11.88 4.32
C ASP A 159 -3.33 -12.15 3.38
N ALA A 160 -3.60 -12.23 2.09
CA ALA A 160 -2.61 -12.40 1.04
C ALA A 160 -1.81 -11.12 0.71
N MET A 161 -2.20 -9.96 1.27
CA MET A 161 -1.58 -8.67 1.03
C MET A 161 -0.87 -8.13 2.28
N PRO A 162 0.16 -7.27 2.11
CA PRO A 162 0.75 -6.56 3.24
C PRO A 162 -0.21 -5.53 3.84
N HIS A 163 -0.16 -5.39 5.16
CA HIS A 163 -0.98 -4.43 5.90
C HIS A 163 -0.20 -3.80 7.05
N ASN A 164 -0.58 -2.59 7.44
CA ASN A 164 -0.15 -1.96 8.68
C ASN A 164 -1.37 -1.54 9.52
N LEU A 165 -1.13 -0.97 10.70
CA LEU A 165 -2.17 -0.39 11.53
C LEU A 165 -1.65 0.91 12.14
N VAL A 166 -2.35 2.00 11.93
CA VAL A 166 -1.97 3.35 12.40
C VAL A 166 -3.10 3.93 13.23
N ILE A 167 -2.84 4.15 14.54
CA ILE A 167 -3.78 4.80 15.46
C ILE A 167 -3.61 6.31 15.31
N VAL A 168 -4.70 7.00 15.05
CA VAL A 168 -4.70 8.43 14.77
C VAL A 168 -5.56 9.22 15.76
N LYS A 169 -5.33 10.52 15.87
CA LYS A 169 -6.17 11.42 16.66
C LYS A 169 -7.62 11.42 16.15
N PRO A 170 -8.60 11.70 17.01
CA PRO A 170 -9.99 11.90 16.61
C PRO A 170 -10.11 12.87 15.42
N GLY A 171 -10.87 12.49 14.40
CA GLY A 171 -11.09 13.30 13.19
C GLY A 171 -9.95 13.33 12.17
N ALA A 172 -8.81 12.68 12.42
CA ALA A 172 -7.62 12.76 11.58
C ALA A 172 -7.54 11.71 10.46
N VAL A 173 -8.52 10.83 10.32
CA VAL A 173 -8.51 9.73 9.34
C VAL A 173 -8.21 10.23 7.93
N GLN A 174 -8.92 11.24 7.47
CA GLN A 174 -8.77 11.77 6.11
C GLN A 174 -7.41 12.45 5.92
N THR A 175 -6.95 13.22 6.92
CA THR A 175 -5.65 13.90 6.87
C THR A 175 -4.51 12.89 6.74
N VAL A 176 -4.48 11.88 7.60
CA VAL A 176 -3.44 10.85 7.60
C VAL A 176 -3.55 9.95 6.37
N GLY A 177 -4.77 9.57 5.98
CA GLY A 177 -5.01 8.77 4.78
C GLY A 177 -4.55 9.47 3.50
N ASN A 178 -4.89 10.75 3.31
CA ASN A 178 -4.42 11.51 2.15
C ASN A 178 -2.89 11.70 2.17
N ALA A 179 -2.30 11.91 3.34
CA ALA A 179 -0.86 12.01 3.46
C ALA A 179 -0.15 10.69 3.10
N SER A 180 -0.72 9.53 3.47
CA SER A 180 -0.17 8.22 3.08
C SER A 180 -0.19 8.01 1.57
N PHE A 181 -1.20 8.52 0.86
CA PHE A 181 -1.20 8.50 -0.61
C PHE A 181 -0.08 9.33 -1.22
N LYS A 182 0.19 10.50 -0.65
CA LYS A 182 1.31 11.34 -1.14
C LYS A 182 2.66 10.63 -1.00
N MET A 183 2.78 9.72 -0.04
CA MET A 183 4.00 8.91 0.14
C MET A 183 4.25 7.94 -1.02
N LEU A 184 3.28 7.63 -1.89
CA LEU A 184 3.53 6.84 -3.11
C LEU A 184 4.62 7.44 -4.01
N ASN A 185 4.83 8.74 -3.94
CA ASN A 185 5.88 9.44 -4.67
C ASN A 185 7.23 9.49 -3.90
N ASP A 186 7.27 9.01 -2.65
CA ASP A 186 8.48 8.95 -1.85
C ASP A 186 9.17 7.58 -2.05
N PRO A 187 10.38 7.52 -2.65
CA PRO A 187 11.10 6.26 -2.84
C PRO A 187 11.43 5.53 -1.52
N LYS A 188 11.32 6.24 -0.38
CA LYS A 188 11.54 5.71 0.96
C LYS A 188 10.23 5.37 1.71
N ALA A 189 9.08 5.46 1.07
CA ALA A 189 7.80 5.19 1.70
C ALA A 189 7.71 3.79 2.30
N GLY A 190 8.25 2.78 1.63
CA GLY A 190 8.33 1.41 2.15
C GLY A 190 9.16 1.30 3.42
N GLU A 191 10.31 2.01 3.50
CA GLU A 191 11.16 2.06 4.70
C GLU A 191 10.41 2.69 5.89
N LYS A 192 9.48 3.60 5.62
CA LYS A 192 8.59 4.26 6.60
C LYS A 192 7.29 3.50 6.83
N SER A 193 7.15 2.30 6.25
CA SER A 193 5.92 1.50 6.33
C SER A 193 4.65 2.25 5.90
N TYR A 194 4.79 3.22 4.98
CA TYR A 194 3.71 4.12 4.52
C TYR A 194 3.01 4.89 5.64
N VAL A 195 3.70 5.11 6.75
CA VAL A 195 3.20 5.90 7.87
C VAL A 195 3.68 7.34 7.71
N PRO A 196 2.79 8.32 7.49
CA PRO A 196 3.17 9.72 7.35
C PRO A 196 3.72 10.27 8.66
N ASP A 197 4.73 11.12 8.56
CA ASP A 197 5.30 11.85 9.70
C ASP A 197 4.41 13.05 10.04
N LEU A 198 3.33 12.78 10.78
CA LEU A 198 2.33 13.76 11.18
C LEU A 198 2.06 13.66 12.69
N THR A 199 1.78 14.81 13.31
CA THR A 199 1.40 14.87 14.74
C THR A 199 0.07 14.19 15.04
N GLU A 200 -0.72 13.91 14.03
CA GLU A 200 -1.98 13.18 14.06
C GLU A 200 -1.80 11.67 14.22
N VAL A 201 -0.63 11.14 13.90
CA VAL A 201 -0.27 9.74 14.13
C VAL A 201 0.18 9.58 15.58
N LEU A 202 -0.52 8.72 16.33
CA LEU A 202 -0.21 8.48 17.74
C LEU A 202 0.68 7.27 17.94
N HIS A 203 0.31 6.15 17.33
CA HIS A 203 1.02 4.88 17.40
C HIS A 203 0.83 4.12 16.09
N PHE A 204 1.73 3.21 15.77
CA PHE A 204 1.55 2.36 14.61
C PHE A 204 2.24 1.00 14.73
N ILE A 205 1.71 0.04 14.01
CA ILE A 205 2.35 -1.22 13.66
C ILE A 205 2.85 -1.08 12.22
N PRO A 206 4.12 -1.36 11.93
CA PRO A 206 4.68 -1.26 10.58
C PRO A 206 3.98 -2.20 9.61
N VAL A 207 4.29 -2.09 8.33
CA VAL A 207 3.80 -3.04 7.32
C VAL A 207 4.25 -4.46 7.69
N ILE A 208 3.29 -5.36 7.74
CA ILE A 208 3.47 -6.78 8.00
C ILE A 208 3.09 -7.56 6.74
N ASP A 209 4.03 -8.34 6.25
CA ASP A 209 3.79 -9.25 5.13
C ASP A 209 2.78 -10.37 5.49
N PRO A 210 2.19 -11.04 4.49
CA PRO A 210 1.38 -12.23 4.71
C PRO A 210 2.03 -13.23 5.65
N GLU A 211 1.22 -13.87 6.51
CA GLU A 211 1.64 -14.90 7.49
C GLU A 211 2.59 -14.40 8.59
N LYS A 212 2.83 -13.08 8.67
CA LYS A 212 3.65 -12.47 9.72
C LYS A 212 2.78 -11.79 10.79
N GLN A 213 3.43 -11.44 11.89
CA GLN A 213 2.79 -10.73 13.00
C GLN A 213 3.75 -9.71 13.61
N HIS A 214 3.18 -8.70 14.25
CA HIS A 214 3.93 -7.70 15.00
C HIS A 214 3.13 -7.26 16.24
N SER A 215 3.83 -6.93 17.32
CA SER A 215 3.22 -6.45 18.56
C SER A 215 3.65 -5.01 18.84
N LEU A 216 2.68 -4.15 19.12
CA LEU A 216 2.88 -2.77 19.55
C LEU A 216 2.52 -2.64 21.02
N HIS A 217 3.49 -2.22 21.83
CA HIS A 217 3.28 -1.87 23.22
C HIS A 217 3.03 -0.37 23.35
N PHE A 218 1.91 0.02 23.90
CA PHE A 218 1.57 1.44 24.05
C PHE A 218 0.64 1.68 25.24
N THR A 219 0.53 2.93 25.63
CA THR A 219 -0.42 3.36 26.64
C THR A 219 -1.61 4.03 25.93
N ALA A 220 -2.83 3.59 26.23
CA ALA A 220 -4.04 4.23 25.70
C ALA A 220 -4.06 5.72 26.07
N PRO A 221 -4.59 6.59 25.20
CA PRO A 221 -4.71 8.02 25.51
C PRO A 221 -5.37 8.25 26.87
N LYS A 222 -4.91 9.29 27.58
CA LYS A 222 -5.51 9.68 28.88
C LYS A 222 -6.86 10.34 28.73
N GLN A 223 -7.14 10.90 27.56
CA GLN A 223 -8.43 11.54 27.27
C GLN A 223 -9.39 10.50 26.72
N ALA A 224 -10.57 10.39 27.31
CA ALA A 224 -11.64 9.57 26.78
C ALA A 224 -12.07 10.05 25.38
N GLY A 225 -12.39 9.11 24.49
CA GLY A 225 -12.74 9.45 23.11
C GLY A 225 -12.61 8.28 22.15
N GLU A 226 -12.89 8.55 20.89
CA GLU A 226 -12.77 7.60 19.80
C GLU A 226 -11.52 7.90 18.97
N TYR A 227 -10.57 7.00 19.01
CA TYR A 227 -9.28 7.06 18.30
C TYR A 227 -9.32 6.06 17.14
N PRO A 228 -9.51 6.53 15.91
CA PRO A 228 -9.54 5.63 14.78
C PRO A 228 -8.19 4.93 14.58
N TYR A 229 -8.22 3.71 14.06
CA TYR A 229 -7.05 3.06 13.49
C TYR A 229 -7.34 2.65 12.06
N ILE A 230 -6.35 2.86 11.19
CA ILE A 230 -6.47 2.69 9.74
C ILE A 230 -5.26 1.93 9.20
N CYS A 231 -5.43 1.27 8.06
CA CYS A 231 -4.31 0.75 7.29
C CYS A 231 -3.84 1.82 6.31
N THR A 232 -2.66 2.37 6.49
CA THR A 232 -2.08 3.38 5.58
C THR A 232 -1.31 2.79 4.42
N PHE A 233 -1.26 1.46 4.31
CA PHE A 233 -0.78 0.82 3.11
C PHE A 233 -1.55 1.35 1.90
N PRO A 234 -0.89 1.64 0.77
CA PRO A 234 -1.50 2.34 -0.35
C PRO A 234 -2.86 1.77 -0.79
N GLY A 235 -3.87 2.63 -0.84
CA GLY A 235 -5.23 2.26 -1.25
C GLY A 235 -6.13 1.66 -0.16
N HIS A 236 -5.61 1.33 1.04
CA HIS A 236 -6.36 0.57 2.03
C HIS A 236 -7.17 1.41 3.02
N TRP A 237 -6.70 2.61 3.38
CA TRP A 237 -7.20 3.38 4.52
C TRP A 237 -8.70 3.70 4.48
N MET A 238 -9.30 3.77 3.30
CA MET A 238 -10.72 4.08 3.18
C MET A 238 -11.62 2.93 3.59
N ALA A 239 -11.21 1.70 3.28
CA ALA A 239 -11.98 0.50 3.58
C ALA A 239 -11.55 -0.17 4.90
N MET A 240 -10.24 -0.08 5.22
CA MET A 240 -9.64 -0.82 6.33
C MET A 240 -9.46 0.07 7.56
N GLN A 241 -10.50 0.15 8.36
CA GLN A 241 -10.59 1.02 9.53
C GLN A 241 -11.21 0.31 10.75
N GLY A 242 -10.91 0.85 11.91
CA GLY A 242 -11.56 0.53 13.18
C GLY A 242 -11.39 1.67 14.18
N VAL A 243 -11.89 1.47 15.40
CA VAL A 243 -11.88 2.48 16.46
C VAL A 243 -11.36 1.88 17.76
N LEU A 244 -10.40 2.54 18.37
CA LEU A 244 -10.04 2.37 19.77
C LEU A 244 -10.85 3.36 20.60
N ARG A 245 -11.86 2.86 21.33
CA ARG A 245 -12.69 3.65 22.23
C ARG A 245 -12.07 3.65 23.62
N VAL A 246 -11.65 4.83 24.07
CA VAL A 246 -11.11 5.05 25.41
C VAL A 246 -12.21 5.59 26.31
N LYS A 247 -12.42 4.91 27.44
CA LYS A 247 -13.43 5.26 28.48
C LYS A 247 -12.75 5.75 29.75
#